data_1f9e8637e52bfa8b348483853c4b7d95
#
_entry.id   1f9e8637e52bfa8b348483853c4b7d95
#
_cell.length_a   1.000
_cell.length_b   1.000
_cell.length_c   1.000
_cell.angle_alpha   90.00
_cell.angle_beta   90.00
_cell.angle_gamma   90.00
#
_symmetry.space_group_name_H-M   'P 1'
#
loop_
_entity.id
_entity.type
_entity.pdbx_description
1 polymer ?
#
loop_
_entity_poly.entity_id
_entity_poly.type
_entity_poly.pdbx_seq_one_letter_code
_entity_poly.pdbx_strand_id
1 'polypeptide(L)'
;MLNLKKVKMILWDFDDTLCFHSDHSSPADEYDTEYNVKVINGEDAYSTCKMNYSIAKLMNWAVNEGKRQGLVSGVTCFIHARNKENWVKDHYGVALENFCVSSQEMKLGIMIAIAEAFGFEHDEILLVDDLWENLERAADNGFQSASPVEVINYVEEYFL
;
A
#
# COMPACT_ATOMS: atom_id res chain seq x y z
N MET A 1 9.69 12.81 10.05
CA MET A 1 9.21 13.72 8.98
C MET A 1 9.55 13.10 7.64
N LEU A 2 8.56 12.93 6.76
CA LEU A 2 8.72 12.36 5.43
C LEU A 2 9.74 13.14 4.59
N ASN A 3 10.70 12.43 4.01
CA ASN A 3 11.68 13.01 3.09
C ASN A 3 11.52 12.42 1.68
N LEU A 4 10.48 12.85 0.97
CA LEU A 4 10.17 12.35 -0.37
C LEU A 4 11.29 12.59 -1.41
N LYS A 5 12.18 13.57 -1.18
CA LYS A 5 13.33 13.80 -2.08
C LYS A 5 14.31 12.64 -2.05
N LYS A 6 14.47 11.97 -0.90
CA LYS A 6 15.35 10.82 -0.75
C LYS A 6 14.70 9.53 -1.25
N VAL A 7 13.37 9.43 -1.22
CA VAL A 7 12.64 8.24 -1.62
C VAL A 7 12.88 7.88 -3.08
N LYS A 8 13.26 6.64 -3.35
CA LYS A 8 13.39 6.03 -4.68
C LYS A 8 12.24 5.07 -4.98
N MET A 9 11.65 4.49 -3.93
CA MET A 9 10.54 3.58 -4.06
C MET A 9 9.49 3.80 -2.97
N ILE A 10 8.21 3.78 -3.36
CA ILE A 10 7.07 3.79 -2.44
C ILE A 10 6.40 2.42 -2.47
N LEU A 11 6.24 1.83 -1.31
CA LEU A 11 5.50 0.58 -1.10
C LEU A 11 4.17 0.91 -0.45
N TRP A 12 3.10 0.50 -1.09
CA TRP A 12 1.73 0.77 -0.68
C TRP A 12 1.09 -0.49 -0.12
N ASP A 13 0.53 -0.43 1.08
CA ASP A 13 -0.50 -1.37 1.47
C ASP A 13 -1.79 -1.10 0.70
N PHE A 14 -2.76 -2.01 0.76
CA PHE A 14 -3.99 -1.90 -0.01
C PHE A 14 -5.20 -1.54 0.85
N ASP A 15 -5.60 -2.42 1.77
CA ASP A 15 -6.80 -2.23 2.59
C ASP A 15 -6.60 -1.04 3.52
N ASP A 16 -7.57 -0.13 3.57
CA ASP A 16 -7.55 1.12 4.34
C ASP A 16 -6.33 2.05 4.09
N THR A 17 -5.55 1.74 3.06
CA THR A 17 -4.43 2.55 2.58
C THR A 17 -4.71 3.10 1.17
N LEU A 18 -4.87 2.24 0.18
CA LEU A 18 -5.28 2.63 -1.18
C LEU A 18 -6.79 2.46 -1.40
N CYS A 19 -7.37 1.41 -0.83
CA CYS A 19 -8.77 1.06 -0.91
C CYS A 19 -9.45 1.33 0.43
N PHE A 20 -10.24 2.40 0.51
CA PHE A 20 -10.98 2.78 1.72
C PHE A 20 -12.35 2.11 1.72
N HIS A 21 -12.56 1.20 2.65
CA HIS A 21 -13.82 0.50 2.82
C HIS A 21 -14.86 1.40 3.50
N SER A 22 -16.05 1.50 2.92
CA SER A 22 -17.09 2.41 3.43
C SER A 22 -17.85 1.89 4.66
N ASP A 23 -17.73 0.61 4.98
CA ASP A 23 -18.57 -0.09 5.96
C ASP A 23 -17.76 -0.79 7.06
N HIS A 24 -16.87 -0.05 7.74
CA HIS A 24 -16.12 -0.56 8.92
C HIS A 24 -16.96 -0.76 10.17
N SER A 25 -18.22 -1.13 10.05
CA SER A 25 -19.06 -1.47 11.19
C SER A 25 -19.00 -2.94 11.60
N SER A 26 -18.34 -3.78 10.81
CA SER A 26 -18.20 -5.21 11.10
C SER A 26 -16.92 -5.52 11.88
N PRO A 27 -16.94 -6.48 12.81
CA PRO A 27 -15.72 -7.01 13.42
C PRO A 27 -14.76 -7.50 12.33
N ALA A 28 -13.47 -7.26 12.50
CA ALA A 28 -12.42 -7.60 11.51
C ALA A 28 -12.51 -9.07 11.04
N ASP A 29 -12.79 -10.01 11.97
CA ASP A 29 -12.91 -11.43 11.68
C ASP A 29 -14.09 -11.79 10.75
N GLU A 30 -15.26 -11.13 10.91
CA GLU A 30 -16.42 -11.35 10.02
C GLU A 30 -16.15 -10.75 8.64
N TYR A 31 -15.56 -9.59 8.57
CA TYR A 31 -15.16 -8.92 7.35
C TYR A 31 -14.17 -9.77 6.55
N ASP A 32 -13.12 -10.28 7.19
CA ASP A 32 -12.12 -11.12 6.55
C ASP A 32 -12.74 -12.40 5.97
N THR A 33 -13.71 -13.00 6.66
CA THR A 33 -14.38 -14.22 6.20
C THR A 33 -15.27 -13.93 4.98
N GLU A 34 -16.11 -12.90 5.02
CA GLU A 34 -16.99 -12.51 3.91
C GLU A 34 -16.16 -12.08 2.69
N TYR A 35 -15.14 -11.29 2.92
CA TYR A 35 -14.21 -10.84 1.90
C TYR A 35 -13.48 -12.00 1.22
N ASN A 36 -12.92 -12.93 1.98
CA ASN A 36 -12.24 -14.09 1.45
C ASN A 36 -13.20 -15.00 0.66
N VAL A 37 -14.45 -15.16 1.10
CA VAL A 37 -15.47 -15.90 0.36
C VAL A 37 -15.77 -15.24 -0.98
N LYS A 38 -15.93 -13.91 -1.03
CA LYS A 38 -16.13 -13.18 -2.29
C LYS A 38 -14.95 -13.37 -3.24
N VAL A 39 -13.72 -13.21 -2.75
CA VAL A 39 -12.51 -13.41 -3.56
C VAL A 39 -12.43 -14.82 -4.13
N ILE A 40 -12.67 -15.86 -3.32
CA ILE A 40 -12.63 -17.27 -3.74
C ILE A 40 -13.71 -17.55 -4.78
N ASN A 41 -14.89 -16.94 -4.66
CA ASN A 41 -15.98 -17.08 -5.61
C ASN A 41 -15.79 -16.26 -6.90
N GLY A 42 -14.72 -15.45 -7.00
CA GLY A 42 -14.50 -14.55 -8.13
C GLY A 42 -15.43 -13.35 -8.16
N GLU A 43 -16.04 -13.02 -7.02
CA GLU A 43 -16.87 -11.83 -6.87
C GLU A 43 -16.00 -10.58 -6.66
N ASP A 44 -16.53 -9.40 -7.03
CA ASP A 44 -15.85 -8.12 -6.80
C ASP A 44 -15.93 -7.75 -5.31
N ALA A 45 -14.87 -8.08 -4.58
CA ALA A 45 -14.74 -7.77 -3.16
C ALA A 45 -14.50 -6.28 -2.87
N TYR A 46 -14.19 -5.50 -3.91
CA TYR A 46 -13.77 -4.08 -3.78
C TYR A 46 -14.76 -3.09 -4.39
N SER A 47 -15.94 -3.54 -4.82
CA SER A 47 -16.96 -2.71 -5.50
C SER A 47 -17.43 -1.50 -4.68
N THR A 48 -17.38 -1.59 -3.36
CA THR A 48 -17.78 -0.50 -2.43
C THR A 48 -16.60 0.38 -1.99
N CYS A 49 -15.38 0.03 -2.36
CA CYS A 49 -14.19 0.75 -1.95
C CYS A 49 -14.02 2.06 -2.71
N LYS A 50 -13.40 3.02 -2.04
CA LYS A 50 -13.13 4.35 -2.60
C LYS A 50 -11.64 4.65 -2.60
N MET A 51 -11.18 5.28 -3.67
CA MET A 51 -9.84 5.85 -3.74
C MET A 51 -9.77 7.18 -2.98
N ASN A 52 -8.55 7.59 -2.60
CA ASN A 52 -8.30 8.91 -2.05
C ASN A 52 -7.53 9.78 -3.06
N TYR A 53 -8.05 10.99 -3.31
CA TYR A 53 -7.46 11.91 -4.30
C TYR A 53 -6.09 12.45 -3.91
N SER A 54 -5.81 12.66 -2.63
CA SER A 54 -4.50 13.12 -2.17
C SER A 54 -3.45 12.03 -2.36
N ILE A 55 -3.80 10.77 -2.10
CA ILE A 55 -2.94 9.62 -2.42
C ILE A 55 -2.71 9.52 -3.93
N ALA A 56 -3.75 9.69 -4.74
CA ALA A 56 -3.62 9.69 -6.20
C ALA A 56 -2.63 10.77 -6.69
N LYS A 57 -2.63 11.96 -6.09
CA LYS A 57 -1.65 13.01 -6.40
C LYS A 57 -0.22 12.58 -6.09
N LEU A 58 0.01 11.96 -4.93
CA LEU A 58 1.34 11.46 -4.57
C LEU A 58 1.79 10.33 -5.51
N MET A 59 0.91 9.41 -5.86
CA MET A 59 1.21 8.32 -6.82
C MET A 59 1.60 8.89 -8.18
N ASN A 60 0.85 9.86 -8.70
CA ASN A 60 1.15 10.52 -9.98
C ASN A 60 2.44 11.36 -9.91
N TRP A 61 2.67 12.07 -8.80
CA TRP A 61 3.96 12.72 -8.59
C TRP A 61 5.12 11.73 -8.63
N ALA A 62 4.99 10.59 -7.96
CA ALA A 62 6.01 9.56 -7.96
C ALA A 62 6.29 9.01 -9.38
N VAL A 63 5.24 8.82 -10.21
CA VAL A 63 5.41 8.47 -11.63
C VAL A 63 6.22 9.55 -12.37
N ASN A 64 5.85 10.83 -12.22
CA ASN A 64 6.51 11.94 -12.90
C ASN A 64 7.98 12.12 -12.48
N GLU A 65 8.29 11.82 -11.21
CA GLU A 65 9.67 11.85 -10.67
C GLU A 65 10.47 10.57 -10.95
N GLY A 66 9.89 9.62 -11.69
CA GLY A 66 10.54 8.35 -12.01
C GLY A 66 10.79 7.44 -10.79
N LYS A 67 10.02 7.62 -9.71
CA LYS A 67 10.08 6.77 -8.52
C LYS A 67 9.41 5.42 -8.82
N ARG A 68 9.98 4.35 -8.30
CA ARG A 68 9.33 3.03 -8.35
C ARG A 68 8.17 2.99 -7.36
N GLN A 69 7.15 2.19 -7.69
CA GLN A 69 6.01 1.98 -6.80
C GLN A 69 5.61 0.51 -6.78
N GLY A 70 5.38 -0.02 -5.60
CA GLY A 70 4.99 -1.40 -5.40
C GLY A 70 3.80 -1.55 -4.47
N LEU A 71 3.03 -2.62 -4.68
CA LEU A 71 1.94 -3.06 -3.81
C LEU A 71 2.48 -4.12 -2.85
N VAL A 72 2.42 -3.87 -1.54
CA VAL A 72 2.84 -4.81 -0.49
C VAL A 72 1.70 -5.04 0.49
N SER A 73 0.82 -5.98 0.18
CA SER A 73 -0.40 -6.23 0.95
C SER A 73 -0.58 -7.70 1.25
N GLY A 74 -1.28 -8.02 2.34
CA GLY A 74 -1.68 -9.38 2.68
C GLY A 74 -2.66 -9.95 1.65
N VAL A 75 -2.42 -11.19 1.20
CA VAL A 75 -3.29 -11.88 0.24
C VAL A 75 -3.38 -13.37 0.55
N THR A 76 -4.52 -13.97 0.24
CA THR A 76 -4.76 -15.40 0.45
C THR A 76 -4.36 -16.26 -0.73
N CYS A 77 -4.30 -15.69 -1.94
CA CYS A 77 -3.93 -16.40 -3.16
C CYS A 77 -3.51 -15.42 -4.27
N PHE A 78 -3.01 -15.99 -5.36
CA PHE A 78 -2.57 -15.21 -6.52
C PHE A 78 -3.70 -14.39 -7.17
N ILE A 79 -4.91 -14.93 -7.24
CA ILE A 79 -6.08 -14.21 -7.80
C ILE A 79 -6.36 -12.97 -6.96
N HIS A 80 -6.29 -13.09 -5.63
CA HIS A 80 -6.46 -11.98 -4.70
C HIS A 80 -5.42 -10.87 -4.95
N ALA A 81 -4.14 -11.23 -5.11
CA ALA A 81 -3.08 -10.28 -5.42
C ALA A 81 -3.35 -9.53 -6.74
N ARG A 82 -3.79 -10.23 -7.79
CA ARG A 82 -4.14 -9.63 -9.07
C ARG A 82 -5.37 -8.73 -8.99
N ASN A 83 -6.36 -9.08 -8.21
CA ASN A 83 -7.56 -8.25 -8.02
C ASN A 83 -7.18 -6.90 -7.39
N LYS A 84 -6.33 -6.91 -6.37
CA LYS A 84 -5.81 -5.68 -5.75
C LYS A 84 -5.03 -4.82 -6.76
N GLU A 85 -4.12 -5.43 -7.50
CA GLU A 85 -3.33 -4.76 -8.54
C GLU A 85 -4.22 -4.12 -9.62
N ASN A 86 -5.18 -4.86 -10.16
CA ASN A 86 -6.12 -4.37 -11.16
C ASN A 86 -6.97 -3.22 -10.62
N TRP A 87 -7.46 -3.33 -9.38
CA TRP A 87 -8.23 -2.29 -8.75
C TRP A 87 -7.43 -0.97 -8.66
N VAL A 88 -6.16 -1.04 -8.25
CA VAL A 88 -5.27 0.15 -8.21
C VAL A 88 -5.09 0.74 -9.60
N LYS A 89 -4.82 -0.08 -10.60
CA LYS A 89 -4.66 0.37 -11.97
C LYS A 89 -5.93 1.05 -12.51
N ASP A 90 -7.10 0.49 -12.23
CA ASP A 90 -8.38 1.02 -12.72
C ASP A 90 -8.80 2.32 -12.03
N HIS A 91 -8.47 2.50 -10.75
CA HIS A 91 -8.89 3.66 -9.97
C HIS A 91 -7.83 4.78 -9.89
N TYR A 92 -6.56 4.42 -9.74
CA TYR A 92 -5.45 5.39 -9.65
C TYR A 92 -4.74 5.64 -11.00
N GLY A 93 -4.96 4.79 -11.99
CA GLY A 93 -4.28 4.88 -13.28
C GLY A 93 -2.79 4.51 -13.25
N VAL A 94 -2.31 3.94 -12.14
CA VAL A 94 -0.92 3.59 -11.91
C VAL A 94 -0.77 2.08 -11.81
N ALA A 95 0.16 1.51 -12.58
CA ALA A 95 0.54 0.11 -12.44
C ALA A 95 1.60 -0.03 -11.34
N LEU A 96 1.34 -0.88 -10.36
CA LEU A 96 2.27 -1.18 -9.26
C LEU A 96 3.00 -2.50 -9.49
N GLU A 97 4.26 -2.57 -9.05
CA GLU A 97 4.95 -3.86 -8.93
C GLU A 97 4.32 -4.66 -7.79
N ASN A 98 3.99 -5.93 -8.04
CA ASN A 98 3.25 -6.73 -7.06
C ASN A 98 4.20 -7.51 -6.13
N PHE A 99 4.24 -7.11 -4.86
CA PHE A 99 5.00 -7.73 -3.79
C PHE A 99 4.09 -8.25 -2.66
N CYS A 100 2.87 -8.65 -3.00
CA CYS A 100 1.93 -9.16 -2.01
C CYS A 100 2.46 -10.40 -1.29
N VAL A 101 2.09 -10.52 -0.03
CA VAL A 101 2.57 -11.53 0.93
C VAL A 101 1.41 -12.30 1.55
N SER A 102 1.68 -13.49 2.11
CA SER A 102 0.65 -14.31 2.75
C SER A 102 0.36 -13.90 4.21
N SER A 103 1.19 -13.07 4.82
CA SER A 103 0.97 -12.54 6.17
C SER A 103 1.62 -11.17 6.37
N GLN A 104 1.12 -10.40 7.34
CA GLN A 104 1.63 -9.05 7.64
C GLN A 104 3.09 -9.08 8.13
N GLU A 105 3.49 -10.12 8.86
CA GLU A 105 4.85 -10.26 9.36
C GLU A 105 5.90 -10.38 8.24
N MET A 106 5.50 -10.82 7.06
CA MET A 106 6.40 -10.96 5.90
C MET A 106 6.72 -9.61 5.23
N LYS A 107 5.95 -8.54 5.47
CA LYS A 107 6.15 -7.24 4.81
C LYS A 107 7.58 -6.70 5.02
N LEU A 108 8.08 -6.72 6.24
CA LEU A 108 9.44 -6.27 6.51
C LEU A 108 10.50 -7.08 5.74
N GLY A 109 10.35 -8.41 5.71
CA GLY A 109 11.27 -9.28 4.94
C GLY A 109 11.29 -8.96 3.46
N ILE A 110 10.12 -8.67 2.86
CA ILE A 110 10.00 -8.22 1.46
C ILE A 110 10.67 -6.86 1.27
N MET A 111 10.48 -5.90 2.18
CA MET A 111 11.12 -4.58 2.10
C MET A 111 12.65 -4.69 2.10
N ILE A 112 13.22 -5.53 2.98
CA ILE A 112 14.66 -5.80 3.02
C ILE A 112 15.13 -6.43 1.71
N ALA A 113 14.42 -7.45 1.20
CA ALA A 113 14.76 -8.10 -0.06
C ALA A 113 14.69 -7.13 -1.26
N ILE A 114 13.73 -6.21 -1.28
CA ILE A 114 13.62 -5.14 -2.28
C ILE A 114 14.83 -4.20 -2.19
N ALA A 115 15.19 -3.74 -0.98
CA ALA A 115 16.34 -2.87 -0.77
C ALA A 115 17.62 -3.51 -1.32
N GLU A 116 17.86 -4.77 -0.98
CA GLU A 116 19.01 -5.54 -1.48
C GLU A 116 18.98 -5.71 -3.01
N ALA A 117 17.85 -6.11 -3.57
CA ALA A 117 17.70 -6.40 -5.01
C ALA A 117 17.90 -5.16 -5.88
N PHE A 118 17.48 -3.99 -5.42
CA PHE A 118 17.61 -2.74 -6.16
C PHE A 118 18.81 -1.88 -5.74
N GLY A 119 19.55 -2.30 -4.72
CA GLY A 119 20.68 -1.53 -4.19
C GLY A 119 20.24 -0.20 -3.57
N PHE A 120 19.10 -0.19 -2.89
CA PHE A 120 18.61 0.98 -2.19
C PHE A 120 19.00 0.95 -0.72
N GLU A 121 19.32 2.12 -0.16
CA GLU A 121 19.37 2.29 1.28
C GLU A 121 17.95 2.19 1.86
N HIS A 122 17.81 1.73 3.11
CA HIS A 122 16.48 1.54 3.70
C HIS A 122 15.66 2.83 3.74
N ASP A 123 16.27 3.97 4.04
CA ASP A 123 15.60 5.27 4.08
C ASP A 123 15.30 5.88 2.67
N GLU A 124 15.65 5.17 1.61
CA GLU A 124 15.23 5.46 0.23
C GLU A 124 13.92 4.74 -0.16
N ILE A 125 13.38 3.92 0.75
CA ILE A 125 12.09 3.22 0.58
C ILE A 125 11.11 3.77 1.61
N LEU A 126 9.91 4.14 1.14
CA LEU A 126 8.79 4.58 1.96
C LEU A 126 7.73 3.48 1.99
N LEU A 127 7.36 3.01 3.18
CA LEU A 127 6.15 2.22 3.39
C LEU A 127 4.98 3.15 3.72
N VAL A 128 3.85 2.97 3.04
CA VAL A 128 2.56 3.56 3.42
C VAL A 128 1.62 2.44 3.80
N ASP A 129 1.17 2.43 5.05
CA ASP A 129 0.40 1.33 5.65
C ASP A 129 -0.51 1.89 6.75
N ASP A 130 -1.70 1.34 6.94
CA ASP A 130 -2.63 1.77 8.00
C ASP A 130 -2.31 1.12 9.35
N LEU A 131 -1.63 -0.04 9.35
CA LEU A 131 -1.30 -0.78 10.56
C LEU A 131 -0.03 -0.23 11.23
N TRP A 132 -0.21 0.27 12.45
CA TRP A 132 0.86 0.83 13.27
C TRP A 132 2.06 -0.11 13.43
N GLU A 133 1.80 -1.39 13.66
CA GLU A 133 2.85 -2.40 13.84
C GLU A 133 3.76 -2.55 12.61
N ASN A 134 3.22 -2.39 11.40
CA ASN A 134 4.01 -2.41 10.18
C ASN A 134 4.87 -1.14 10.04
N LEU A 135 4.29 0.02 10.37
CA LEU A 135 5.00 1.30 10.35
C LEU A 135 6.15 1.33 11.35
N GLU A 136 5.91 0.87 12.59
CA GLU A 136 6.92 0.78 13.63
C GLU A 136 8.07 -0.17 13.24
N ARG A 137 7.75 -1.38 12.76
CA ARG A 137 8.74 -2.34 12.29
C ARG A 137 9.59 -1.78 11.14
N ALA A 138 8.98 -1.07 10.19
CA ALA A 138 9.69 -0.43 9.10
C ALA A 138 10.65 0.65 9.63
N ALA A 139 10.16 1.56 10.49
CA ALA A 139 10.95 2.63 11.08
C ALA A 139 12.14 2.10 11.91
N ASP A 140 11.92 1.08 12.73
CA ASP A 140 12.96 0.44 13.56
C ASP A 140 14.08 -0.19 12.71
N ASN A 141 13.78 -0.53 11.46
CA ASN A 141 14.75 -1.05 10.49
C ASN A 141 15.29 0.01 9.53
N GLY A 142 15.05 1.29 9.80
CA GLY A 142 15.62 2.41 9.05
C GLY A 142 14.88 2.79 7.76
N PHE A 143 13.74 2.18 7.47
CA PHE A 143 12.87 2.58 6.36
C PHE A 143 12.10 3.86 6.71
N GLN A 144 11.71 4.64 5.71
CA GLN A 144 10.69 5.64 5.91
C GLN A 144 9.32 4.96 5.98
N SER A 145 8.46 5.43 6.88
CA SER A 145 7.10 4.91 7.04
C SER A 145 6.13 6.05 7.31
N ALA A 146 4.91 5.92 6.82
CA ALA A 146 3.83 6.87 7.05
C ALA A 146 2.47 6.19 6.96
N SER A 147 1.54 6.63 7.81
CA SER A 147 0.13 6.27 7.67
C SER A 147 -0.51 6.98 6.47
N PRO A 148 -1.64 6.48 5.94
CA PRO A 148 -2.41 7.17 4.91
C PRO A 148 -2.78 8.60 5.29
N VAL A 149 -3.11 8.85 6.56
CA VAL A 149 -3.45 10.17 7.09
C VAL A 149 -2.26 11.13 7.03
N GLU A 150 -1.06 10.67 7.39
CA GLU A 150 0.15 11.48 7.31
C GLU A 150 0.49 11.83 5.85
N VAL A 151 0.29 10.88 4.93
CA VAL A 151 0.47 11.11 3.48
C VAL A 151 -0.53 12.14 2.96
N ILE A 152 -1.81 12.02 3.32
CA ILE A 152 -2.86 12.96 2.93
C ILE A 152 -2.51 14.37 3.41
N ASN A 153 -2.19 14.53 4.69
CA ASN A 153 -1.81 15.81 5.27
C ASN A 153 -0.58 16.40 4.60
N TYR A 154 0.44 15.58 4.32
CA TYR A 154 1.64 16.02 3.61
C TYR A 154 1.31 16.54 2.20
N VAL A 155 0.47 15.83 1.46
CA VAL A 155 0.06 16.24 0.11
C VAL A 155 -0.75 17.53 0.15
N GLU A 156 -1.65 17.69 1.11
CA GLU A 156 -2.44 18.91 1.29
C GLU A 156 -1.58 20.12 1.65
N GLU A 157 -0.52 19.93 2.44
CA GLU A 157 0.40 21.01 2.83
C GLU A 157 1.36 21.41 1.70
N TYR A 158 1.88 20.45 0.92
CA TYR A 158 3.01 20.70 0.01
C TYR A 158 2.69 20.61 -1.48
N PHE A 159 1.50 20.05 -1.85
CA PHE A 159 1.10 19.85 -3.26
C PHE A 159 -0.16 20.66 -3.64
N LEU A 160 -0.81 21.31 -2.69
CA LEU A 160 -1.97 22.21 -2.88
C LEU A 160 -1.60 23.65 -2.61
#